data_89a9333056800cdf99809c164b1ebb11
#
_entry.id   89a9333056800cdf99809c164b1ebb11
#
_cell.length_a   1.000
_cell.length_b   1.000
_cell.length_c   1.000
_cell.angle_alpha   90.00
_cell.angle_beta   90.00
_cell.angle_gamma   90.00
#
_symmetry.space_group_name_H-M   'P 1'
#
loop_
_entity.id
_entity.type
_entity.pdbx_description
1 polymer ?
#
loop_
_entity_poly.entity_id
_entity_poly.type
_entity_poly.pdbx_seq_one_letter_code
_entity_poly.pdbx_strand_id
1 'polypeptide(L)'
;MASQEHYSSLWEEANQAVQAAIRTAQQAHLALEKAKASQIAYEIQHAEMEYQKAMKQLQAAQQHLPYVSAEQQIHFSQAEQMLNQESPQIQ
;
A
#
# COMPACT_ATOMS: atom_id res chain seq x y z
N MET A 1 3.79 29.36 -17.19
CA MET A 1 3.83 28.08 -17.89
C MET A 1 4.63 27.03 -17.18
N ALA A 2 5.85 27.34 -16.77
CA ALA A 2 6.65 26.37 -16.04
C ALA A 2 5.97 25.91 -14.75
N SER A 3 5.24 26.81 -14.08
CA SER A 3 4.59 26.46 -12.82
C SER A 3 3.46 25.45 -13.01
N GLN A 4 2.74 25.51 -14.13
CA GLN A 4 1.68 24.54 -14.38
C GLN A 4 2.24 23.15 -14.65
N GLU A 5 3.33 23.08 -15.38
CA GLU A 5 3.99 21.81 -15.63
C GLU A 5 4.51 21.21 -14.34
N HIS A 6 5.04 22.07 -13.47
CA HIS A 6 5.53 21.63 -12.19
C HIS A 6 4.42 21.03 -11.32
N TYR A 7 3.27 21.70 -11.27
CA TYR A 7 2.14 21.19 -10.48
C TYR A 7 1.60 19.88 -11.04
N SER A 8 1.50 19.78 -12.36
CA SER A 8 1.06 18.53 -12.99
C SER A 8 1.99 17.38 -12.63
N SER A 9 3.29 17.64 -12.65
CA SER A 9 4.27 16.64 -12.33
C SER A 9 4.16 16.17 -10.88
N LEU A 10 3.92 17.11 -9.95
CA LEU A 10 3.74 16.75 -8.54
C LEU A 10 2.51 15.90 -8.33
N TRP A 11 1.41 16.23 -9.02
CA TRP A 11 0.18 15.44 -8.89
C TRP A 11 0.36 14.06 -9.49
N GLU A 12 1.06 13.95 -10.61
CA GLU A 12 1.35 12.66 -11.22
C GLU A 12 2.19 11.80 -10.31
N GLU A 13 3.22 12.38 -9.71
CA GLU A 13 4.06 11.65 -8.75
C GLU A 13 3.23 11.17 -7.57
N ALA A 14 2.39 12.03 -7.03
CA ALA A 14 1.55 11.68 -5.90
C ALA A 14 0.60 10.55 -6.25
N ASN A 15 -0.06 10.64 -7.41
CA ASN A 15 -0.96 9.59 -7.86
C ASN A 15 -0.24 8.27 -8.04
N GLN A 16 0.93 8.30 -8.67
CA GLN A 16 1.69 7.09 -8.90
C GLN A 16 2.15 6.47 -7.60
N ALA A 17 2.60 7.29 -6.66
CA ALA A 17 3.07 6.78 -5.37
C ALA A 17 1.93 6.13 -4.59
N VAL A 18 0.76 6.77 -4.58
CA VAL A 18 -0.39 6.25 -3.85
C VAL A 18 -0.92 4.99 -4.53
N GLN A 19 -1.02 4.98 -5.85
CA GLN A 19 -1.48 3.79 -6.58
C GLN A 19 -0.53 2.62 -6.39
N ALA A 20 0.77 2.87 -6.41
CA ALA A 20 1.76 1.82 -6.20
C ALA A 20 1.64 1.24 -4.80
N ALA A 21 1.44 2.09 -3.80
CA ALA A 21 1.29 1.64 -2.42
C ALA A 21 0.02 0.80 -2.25
N ILE A 22 -1.08 1.23 -2.85
CA ILE A 22 -2.34 0.48 -2.80
C ILE A 22 -2.16 -0.89 -3.46
N ARG A 23 -1.52 -0.92 -4.62
CA ARG A 23 -1.31 -2.17 -5.35
C ARG A 23 -0.43 -3.13 -4.56
N THR A 24 0.65 -2.61 -3.98
CA THR A 24 1.55 -3.42 -3.15
C THR A 24 0.81 -3.97 -1.93
N ALA A 25 -0.05 -3.16 -1.34
CA ALA A 25 -0.86 -3.60 -0.19
C ALA A 25 -1.79 -4.74 -0.58
N GLN A 26 -2.44 -4.64 -1.73
CA GLN A 26 -3.34 -5.68 -2.20
C GLN A 26 -2.58 -6.98 -2.47
N GLN A 27 -1.41 -6.87 -3.08
CA GLN A 27 -0.59 -8.03 -3.37
C GLN A 27 -0.09 -8.69 -2.09
N ALA A 28 0.31 -7.89 -1.12
CA ALA A 28 0.78 -8.42 0.16
C ALA A 28 -0.35 -9.14 0.90
N HIS A 29 -1.55 -8.59 0.86
CA HIS A 29 -2.71 -9.22 1.48
C HIS A 29 -3.00 -10.59 0.85
N LEU A 30 -3.01 -10.65 -0.47
CA LEU A 30 -3.26 -11.91 -1.18
C LEU A 30 -2.15 -12.93 -0.91
N ALA A 31 -0.91 -12.48 -0.88
CA ALA A 31 0.21 -13.37 -0.61
C ALA A 31 0.09 -13.98 0.79
N LEU A 32 -0.31 -13.15 1.75
CA LEU A 32 -0.44 -13.61 3.13
C LEU A 32 -1.57 -14.62 3.26
N GLU A 33 -2.70 -14.39 2.59
CA GLU A 33 -3.81 -15.32 2.62
C GLU A 33 -3.43 -16.66 1.98
N LYS A 34 -2.74 -16.62 0.85
CA LYS A 34 -2.27 -17.84 0.20
C LYS A 34 -1.30 -18.61 1.09
N ALA A 35 -0.38 -17.88 1.73
CA ALA A 35 0.61 -18.51 2.59
C ALA A 35 -0.04 -19.18 3.78
N LYS A 36 -1.03 -18.52 4.39
CA LYS A 36 -1.76 -19.12 5.51
C LYS A 36 -2.48 -20.37 5.10
N ALA A 37 -3.09 -20.35 3.91
CA ALA A 37 -3.80 -21.51 3.40
C ALA A 37 -2.85 -22.68 3.13
N SER A 38 -1.63 -22.40 2.69
CA SER A 38 -0.64 -23.43 2.41
C SER A 38 -0.08 -24.08 3.67
N GLN A 39 -0.07 -23.36 4.77
CA GLN A 39 0.49 -23.79 6.06
C GLN A 39 1.97 -24.13 6.00
N ILE A 40 2.67 -23.61 4.99
CA ILE A 40 4.11 -23.80 4.87
C ILE A 40 4.80 -22.63 5.56
N ALA A 41 5.57 -22.91 6.60
CA ALA A 41 6.20 -21.87 7.43
C ALA A 41 7.05 -20.92 6.62
N TYR A 42 7.80 -21.42 5.66
CA TYR A 42 8.65 -20.60 4.81
C TYR A 42 7.81 -19.58 4.02
N GLU A 43 6.69 -20.02 3.45
CA GLU A 43 5.83 -19.16 2.67
C GLU A 43 5.17 -18.10 3.55
N ILE A 44 4.77 -18.48 4.75
CA ILE A 44 4.17 -17.53 5.70
C ILE A 44 5.19 -16.46 6.06
N GLN A 45 6.41 -16.87 6.35
CA GLN A 45 7.47 -15.94 6.72
C GLN A 45 7.77 -14.96 5.59
N HIS A 46 7.85 -15.46 4.37
CA HIS A 46 8.07 -14.61 3.20
C HIS A 46 6.94 -13.61 3.01
N ALA A 47 5.70 -14.09 3.16
CA ALA A 47 4.53 -13.22 3.00
C ALA A 47 4.48 -12.14 4.08
N GLU A 48 4.90 -12.47 5.30
CA GLU A 48 4.96 -11.47 6.38
C GLU A 48 6.00 -10.39 6.08
N MET A 49 7.11 -10.75 5.47
CA MET A 49 8.10 -9.76 5.05
C MET A 49 7.52 -8.83 3.98
N GLU A 50 6.78 -9.39 3.03
CA GLU A 50 6.11 -8.57 2.01
C GLU A 50 5.05 -7.66 2.63
N TYR A 51 4.35 -8.16 3.63
CA TYR A 51 3.38 -7.38 4.38
C TYR A 51 4.05 -6.16 5.04
N GLN A 52 5.18 -6.37 5.69
CA GLN A 52 5.88 -5.28 6.35
C GLN A 52 6.37 -4.24 5.37
N LYS A 53 6.85 -4.68 4.20
CA LYS A 53 7.25 -3.75 3.15
C LYS A 53 6.07 -2.92 2.67
N ALA A 54 4.91 -3.57 2.50
CA ALA A 54 3.70 -2.87 2.07
C ALA A 54 3.28 -1.82 3.09
N MET A 55 3.35 -2.15 4.37
CA MET A 55 3.02 -1.19 5.42
C MET A 55 3.92 0.03 5.38
N LYS A 56 5.23 -0.20 5.21
CA LYS A 56 6.17 0.91 5.10
C LYS A 56 5.88 1.77 3.88
N GLN A 57 5.54 1.14 2.77
CA GLN A 57 5.22 1.88 1.55
C GLN A 57 3.96 2.71 1.72
N LEU A 58 2.94 2.17 2.39
CA LEU A 58 1.73 2.95 2.70
C LEU A 58 2.07 4.15 3.56
N GLN A 59 2.89 3.96 4.59
CA GLN A 59 3.29 5.05 5.46
C GLN A 59 4.02 6.15 4.69
N ALA A 60 4.92 5.74 3.80
CA ALA A 60 5.66 6.70 2.98
C ALA A 60 4.73 7.44 2.02
N ALA A 61 3.71 6.76 1.51
CA ALA A 61 2.79 7.36 0.55
C ALA A 61 1.81 8.34 1.20
N GLN A 62 1.66 8.31 2.53
CA GLN A 62 0.73 9.22 3.21
C GLN A 62 1.03 10.68 2.93
N GLN A 63 2.30 11.02 2.76
CA GLN A 63 2.67 12.42 2.48
C GLN A 63 2.11 12.91 1.15
N HIS A 64 1.74 12.01 0.26
CA HIS A 64 1.19 12.36 -1.05
C HIS A 64 -0.33 12.48 -1.06
N LEU A 65 -1.00 12.03 0.01
CA LEU A 65 -2.47 11.99 0.02
C LEU A 65 -3.13 13.35 -0.22
N PRO A 66 -2.60 14.48 0.32
CA PRO A 66 -3.25 15.77 0.05
C PRO A 66 -3.28 16.15 -1.42
N TYR A 67 -2.48 15.50 -2.24
CA TYR A 67 -2.34 15.86 -3.65
C TYR A 67 -3.03 14.89 -4.60
N VAL A 68 -3.76 13.92 -4.06
CA VAL A 68 -4.51 12.97 -4.87
C VAL A 68 -6.00 13.20 -4.73
N SER A 69 -6.78 12.59 -5.63
CA SER A 69 -8.23 12.75 -5.62
C SER A 69 -8.85 12.13 -4.38
N ALA A 70 -10.08 12.56 -4.07
CA ALA A 70 -10.82 11.98 -2.95
C ALA A 70 -11.02 10.47 -3.14
N GLU A 71 -11.21 10.03 -4.38
CA GLU A 71 -11.38 8.61 -4.69
C GLU A 71 -10.11 7.83 -4.33
N GLN A 72 -8.95 8.36 -4.67
CA GLN A 72 -7.69 7.73 -4.31
C GLN A 72 -7.48 7.69 -2.81
N GLN A 73 -7.87 8.74 -2.11
CA GLN A 73 -7.77 8.78 -0.65
C GLN A 73 -8.61 7.68 -0.01
N ILE A 74 -9.80 7.45 -0.56
CA ILE A 74 -10.68 6.38 -0.08
C ILE A 74 -10.04 5.02 -0.33
N HIS A 75 -9.51 4.80 -1.52
CA HIS A 75 -8.86 3.53 -1.85
C HIS A 75 -7.65 3.28 -0.96
N PHE A 76 -6.89 4.33 -0.67
CA PHE A 76 -5.74 4.22 0.21
C PHE A 76 -6.18 3.82 1.63
N SER A 77 -7.22 4.47 2.13
CA SER A 77 -7.75 4.15 3.45
C SER A 77 -8.23 2.71 3.53
N GLN A 78 -8.88 2.23 2.47
CA GLN A 78 -9.34 0.85 2.41
C GLN A 78 -8.16 -0.12 2.43
N ALA A 79 -7.09 0.21 1.72
CA ALA A 79 -5.90 -0.63 1.71
C ALA A 79 -5.24 -0.68 3.08
N GLU A 80 -5.17 0.45 3.76
CA GLU A 80 -4.64 0.49 5.12
C GLU A 80 -5.46 -0.38 6.06
N GLN A 81 -6.78 -0.28 5.99
CA GLN A 81 -7.65 -1.08 6.83
C GLN A 81 -7.48 -2.56 6.58
N MET A 82 -7.36 -2.92 5.31
CA MET A 82 -7.18 -4.31 4.92
C MET A 82 -5.91 -4.89 5.54
N LEU A 83 -4.80 -4.17 5.46
CA LEU A 83 -3.56 -4.66 6.03
C LEU A 83 -3.57 -4.62 7.55
N ASN A 84 -4.21 -3.62 8.14
CA ASN A 84 -4.28 -3.53 9.59
C ASN A 84 -5.05 -4.69 10.20
N GLN A 85 -6.00 -5.26 9.48
CA GLN A 85 -6.73 -6.42 9.95
C GLN A 85 -5.86 -7.65 10.09
N GLU A 86 -4.76 -7.70 9.35
CA GLU A 86 -3.81 -8.80 9.44
C GLU A 86 -2.84 -8.64 10.60
N SER A 87 -2.72 -7.43 11.11
CA SER A 87 -1.70 -7.06 12.08
C SER A 87 -1.71 -7.88 13.37
N PRO A 88 -2.86 -8.16 13.99
CA PRO A 88 -2.88 -8.87 15.26
C PRO A 88 -2.27 -10.25 15.25
N GLN A 89 -2.13 -10.81 14.08
CA GLN A 89 -1.65 -12.19 13.95
C GLN A 89 -0.15 -12.29 14.08
N ILE A 90 0.52 -11.17 14.06
CA ILE A 90 1.97 -11.15 14.13
C ILE A 90 2.43 -11.26 15.59
N GLN A 91 1.54 -11.00 16.48
CA GLN A 91 1.84 -11.14 17.90
C GLN A 91 1.59 -12.57 18.39
#